data_8742537dfe07249036eadd52983a8f50
#
_entry.id   8742537dfe07249036eadd52983a8f50
#
_cell.length_a   1.000
_cell.length_b   1.000
_cell.length_c   1.000
_cell.angle_alpha   90.00
_cell.angle_beta   90.00
_cell.angle_gamma   90.00
#
_symmetry.space_group_name_H-M   'P 1'
#
loop_
_entity.id
_entity.type
_entity.pdbx_description
1 polymer ?
#
loop_
_entity_poly.entity_id
_entity_poly.type
_entity_poly.pdbx_seq_one_letter_code
_entity_poly.pdbx_strand_id
1 'polypeptide(L)'
;MLSFNLDYIERERKLDDRQRLSAPLPLDDYNVSNYIAYISYTPLFIAGPIITFNDYVYQSNYQQSSTTQNYQRIFMYAIRFLFCLLVMEFLLHFMYVVAVSKTKAWDGDTPFQISMLGMFNLNLIWLKLLIPWRLFRLWALLDGIDPPENMIRCMDNNFSALAFWRAWHRSYNRWVIRYIYIPMGGSGTGKYRIINSLLVFSFVAIWHDIELKLLMWGWLVVIFLIPEISATLIFSKYNKNWWYRYLCGIGAVINIWMMMIANLVGFCLGTDGMWKLLHDLFQTFEGGRFFIISSICLFVGAQIMFELRESELRRAIDVRC
;
A
#
# COMPACT_ATOMS: atom_id res chain seq x y z
N MET A 1 -18.04 -8.65 -11.00
CA MET A 1 -18.89 -8.22 -12.13
C MET A 1 -18.19 -7.22 -13.05
N LEU A 2 -17.65 -6.10 -12.56
CA LEU A 2 -16.94 -5.11 -13.37
C LEU A 2 -15.74 -5.69 -14.12
N SER A 3 -14.85 -6.45 -13.44
CA SER A 3 -13.68 -7.06 -14.07
C SER A 3 -14.08 -8.05 -15.16
N PHE A 4 -15.06 -8.92 -14.91
CA PHE A 4 -15.56 -9.87 -15.91
C PHE A 4 -16.02 -9.16 -17.20
N ASN A 5 -16.85 -8.12 -17.08
CA ASN A 5 -17.37 -7.40 -18.24
C ASN A 5 -16.28 -6.66 -19.03
N LEU A 6 -15.36 -5.98 -18.35
CA LEU A 6 -14.29 -5.25 -19.02
C LEU A 6 -13.27 -6.17 -19.66
N ASP A 7 -12.91 -7.27 -18.99
CA ASP A 7 -12.00 -8.28 -19.54
C ASP A 7 -12.62 -8.98 -20.76
N TYR A 8 -13.94 -9.22 -20.76
CA TYR A 8 -14.66 -9.74 -21.92
C TYR A 8 -14.65 -8.75 -23.09
N ILE A 9 -14.87 -7.46 -22.84
CA ILE A 9 -14.84 -6.42 -23.90
C ILE A 9 -13.44 -6.28 -24.48
N GLU A 10 -12.39 -6.38 -23.66
CA GLU A 10 -10.99 -6.20 -24.06
C GLU A 10 -10.34 -7.46 -24.67
N ARG A 11 -11.04 -8.60 -24.73
CA ARG A 11 -10.49 -9.92 -25.12
C ARG A 11 -9.79 -9.96 -26.49
N GLU A 12 -10.18 -9.08 -27.41
CA GLU A 12 -9.59 -9.03 -28.76
C GLU A 12 -8.35 -8.14 -28.87
N ARG A 13 -7.96 -7.48 -27.78
CA ARG A 13 -6.83 -6.57 -27.79
C ARG A 13 -5.50 -7.34 -27.80
N LYS A 14 -4.60 -7.04 -28.73
CA LYS A 14 -3.24 -7.58 -28.73
C LYS A 14 -2.50 -7.05 -27.51
N LEU A 15 -2.03 -7.94 -26.64
CA LEU A 15 -1.41 -7.63 -25.37
C LEU A 15 0.09 -7.87 -25.40
N ASP A 16 0.83 -7.01 -24.72
CA ASP A 16 2.27 -7.13 -24.46
C ASP A 16 2.55 -8.21 -23.38
N ASP A 17 3.76 -8.79 -23.35
CA ASP A 17 4.16 -9.85 -22.41
C ASP A 17 3.95 -9.50 -20.93
N ARG A 18 4.02 -8.22 -20.57
CA ARG A 18 3.69 -7.72 -19.23
C ARG A 18 2.19 -7.75 -18.90
N GLN A 19 1.36 -7.86 -19.91
CA GLN A 19 -0.11 -7.88 -19.79
C GLN A 19 -0.66 -9.31 -19.73
N ARG A 20 0.19 -10.33 -19.75
CA ARG A 20 -0.20 -11.76 -19.68
C ARG A 20 -1.13 -12.08 -18.52
N LEU A 21 -0.90 -11.47 -17.34
CA LEU A 21 -1.78 -11.63 -16.18
C LEU A 21 -3.18 -11.07 -16.38
N SER A 22 -3.38 -10.27 -17.41
CA SER A 22 -4.65 -9.68 -17.81
C SER A 22 -5.03 -10.05 -19.25
N ALA A 23 -4.37 -11.07 -19.85
CA ALA A 23 -4.67 -11.53 -21.20
C ALA A 23 -6.10 -12.07 -21.26
N PRO A 24 -6.85 -11.74 -22.32
CA PRO A 24 -8.17 -12.33 -22.51
C PRO A 24 -8.06 -13.84 -22.68
N LEU A 25 -9.03 -14.53 -22.09
CA LEU A 25 -9.19 -15.97 -22.22
C LEU A 25 -9.93 -16.32 -23.52
N PRO A 26 -9.90 -17.61 -23.98
CA PRO A 26 -10.81 -18.09 -24.99
C PRO A 26 -12.27 -17.77 -24.63
N LEU A 27 -13.11 -17.56 -25.66
CA LEU A 27 -14.52 -17.18 -25.47
C LEU A 27 -15.29 -18.20 -24.61
N ASP A 28 -14.98 -19.47 -24.74
CA ASP A 28 -15.64 -20.58 -24.03
C ASP A 28 -15.44 -20.49 -22.52
N ASP A 29 -14.37 -19.82 -22.05
CA ASP A 29 -14.11 -19.62 -20.63
C ASP A 29 -14.98 -18.52 -20.00
N TYR A 30 -15.58 -17.64 -20.81
CA TYR A 30 -16.50 -16.60 -20.34
C TYR A 30 -17.93 -17.15 -20.16
N ASN A 31 -18.05 -18.20 -19.38
CA ASN A 31 -19.30 -18.88 -19.08
C ASN A 31 -19.77 -18.67 -17.65
N VAL A 32 -21.03 -18.98 -17.38
CA VAL A 32 -21.65 -18.78 -16.05
C VAL A 32 -20.99 -19.65 -14.99
N SER A 33 -20.55 -20.85 -15.32
CA SER A 33 -19.89 -21.76 -14.36
C SER A 33 -18.59 -21.19 -13.85
N ASN A 34 -17.70 -20.73 -14.75
CA ASN A 34 -16.45 -20.09 -14.37
C ASN A 34 -16.67 -18.77 -13.62
N TYR A 35 -17.71 -18.03 -14.00
CA TYR A 35 -18.08 -16.80 -13.29
C TYR A 35 -18.53 -17.10 -11.85
N ILE A 36 -19.39 -18.08 -11.63
CA ILE A 36 -19.84 -18.50 -10.29
C ILE A 36 -18.65 -19.02 -9.48
N ALA A 37 -17.80 -19.86 -10.08
CA ALA A 37 -16.59 -20.37 -9.41
C ALA A 37 -15.69 -19.22 -8.94
N TYR A 38 -15.47 -18.22 -9.79
CA TYR A 38 -14.67 -17.03 -9.46
C TYR A 38 -15.26 -16.20 -8.32
N ILE A 39 -16.55 -15.87 -8.36
CA ILE A 39 -17.17 -15.03 -7.33
C ILE A 39 -17.40 -15.77 -6.00
N SER A 40 -17.50 -17.09 -6.01
CA SER A 40 -17.67 -17.92 -4.82
C SER A 40 -16.36 -18.47 -4.27
N TYR A 41 -15.23 -18.20 -4.90
CA TYR A 41 -13.94 -18.68 -4.43
C TYR A 41 -13.61 -18.05 -3.06
N THR A 42 -13.78 -18.85 -2.02
CA THR A 42 -13.83 -18.41 -0.63
C THR A 42 -12.63 -17.57 -0.18
N PRO A 43 -11.37 -17.94 -0.45
CA PRO A 43 -10.23 -17.15 -0.01
C PRO A 43 -10.26 -15.72 -0.54
N LEU A 44 -10.68 -15.53 -1.78
CA LEU A 44 -10.73 -14.19 -2.40
C LEU A 44 -11.99 -13.43 -1.98
N PHE A 45 -13.10 -14.14 -1.81
CA PHE A 45 -14.38 -13.53 -1.43
C PHE A 45 -14.36 -12.92 -0.03
N ILE A 46 -13.73 -13.58 0.96
CA ILE A 46 -13.73 -13.10 2.34
C ILE A 46 -12.78 -11.91 2.52
N ALA A 47 -11.48 -12.10 2.32
CA ALA A 47 -10.49 -11.04 2.54
C ALA A 47 -9.13 -11.30 1.86
N GLY A 48 -9.09 -12.15 0.83
CA GLY A 48 -7.85 -12.45 0.12
C GLY A 48 -7.41 -11.33 -0.81
N PRO A 49 -6.19 -11.42 -1.35
CA PRO A 49 -5.74 -10.54 -2.40
C PRO A 49 -6.64 -10.65 -3.63
N ILE A 50 -6.99 -9.52 -4.22
CA ILE A 50 -7.86 -9.48 -5.40
C ILE A 50 -7.08 -9.97 -6.62
N ILE A 51 -7.65 -10.93 -7.37
CA ILE A 51 -7.20 -11.30 -8.70
C ILE A 51 -8.31 -11.05 -9.71
N THR A 52 -7.95 -10.89 -10.98
CA THR A 52 -8.94 -10.72 -12.06
C THR A 52 -9.59 -12.06 -12.39
N PHE A 53 -10.76 -11.99 -13.04
CA PHE A 53 -11.43 -13.20 -13.56
C PHE A 53 -10.51 -14.00 -14.48
N ASN A 54 -9.83 -13.32 -15.39
CA ASN A 54 -8.91 -13.98 -16.33
C ASN A 54 -7.76 -14.69 -15.62
N ASP A 55 -7.17 -14.07 -14.61
CA ASP A 55 -6.07 -14.65 -13.86
C ASP A 55 -6.53 -15.88 -13.05
N TYR A 56 -7.70 -15.79 -12.40
CA TYR A 56 -8.28 -16.92 -11.68
C TYR A 56 -8.54 -18.12 -12.58
N VAL A 57 -9.26 -17.94 -13.69
CA VAL A 57 -9.62 -19.02 -14.61
C VAL A 57 -8.36 -19.60 -15.26
N TYR A 58 -7.38 -18.75 -15.62
CA TYR A 58 -6.11 -19.25 -16.16
C TYR A 58 -5.38 -20.16 -15.18
N GLN A 59 -5.24 -19.73 -13.93
CA GLN A 59 -4.55 -20.54 -12.91
C GLN A 59 -5.33 -21.80 -12.57
N SER A 60 -6.66 -21.74 -12.53
CA SER A 60 -7.53 -22.88 -12.23
C SER A 60 -7.53 -23.94 -13.34
N ASN A 61 -7.65 -23.51 -14.60
CA ASN A 61 -7.88 -24.43 -15.72
C ASN A 61 -6.60 -24.83 -16.48
N TYR A 62 -5.61 -23.93 -16.55
CA TYR A 62 -4.45 -24.12 -17.46
C TYR A 62 -3.13 -24.29 -16.71
N GLN A 63 -2.99 -23.80 -15.49
CA GLN A 63 -1.71 -23.82 -14.77
C GLN A 63 -1.56 -25.04 -13.87
N GLN A 64 -2.63 -25.72 -13.48
CA GLN A 64 -2.58 -26.87 -12.59
C GLN A 64 -1.74 -28.06 -13.11
N SER A 65 -1.53 -28.14 -14.44
CA SER A 65 -0.79 -29.25 -15.07
C SER A 65 0.74 -29.09 -15.04
N SER A 66 1.31 -27.94 -14.74
CA SER A 66 2.75 -27.68 -14.95
C SER A 66 3.52 -27.24 -13.72
N THR A 67 2.86 -26.91 -12.60
CA THR A 67 3.57 -26.40 -11.42
C THR A 67 3.55 -27.43 -10.31
N THR A 68 4.68 -28.11 -10.11
CA THR A 68 4.96 -28.83 -8.85
C THR A 68 4.81 -27.81 -7.73
N GLN A 69 3.78 -27.98 -6.89
CA GLN A 69 3.57 -27.10 -5.74
C GLN A 69 4.84 -27.06 -4.91
N ASN A 70 5.45 -25.88 -4.77
CA ASN A 70 6.63 -25.74 -3.96
C ASN A 70 6.22 -25.67 -2.47
N TYR A 71 6.01 -26.85 -1.86
CA TYR A 71 5.62 -26.99 -0.46
C TYR A 71 6.57 -26.27 0.50
N GLN A 72 7.86 -26.20 0.19
CA GLN A 72 8.82 -25.46 1.00
C GLN A 72 8.51 -23.95 0.99
N ARG A 73 8.15 -23.37 -0.17
CA ARG A 73 7.72 -21.97 -0.28
C ARG A 73 6.44 -21.74 0.54
N ILE A 74 5.46 -22.62 0.45
CA ILE A 74 4.19 -22.52 1.19
C ILE A 74 4.45 -22.62 2.70
N PHE A 75 5.27 -23.56 3.13
CA PHE A 75 5.65 -23.72 4.53
C PHE A 75 6.36 -22.50 5.10
N MET A 76 7.33 -21.94 4.38
CA MET A 76 8.01 -20.71 4.78
C MET A 76 7.06 -19.51 4.81
N TYR A 77 6.06 -19.50 3.95
CA TYR A 77 5.01 -18.49 3.96
C TYR A 77 4.10 -18.62 5.19
N ALA A 78 3.74 -19.83 5.57
CA ALA A 78 2.98 -20.11 6.80
C ALA A 78 3.75 -19.65 8.05
N ILE A 79 5.06 -19.90 8.13
CA ILE A 79 5.91 -19.39 9.22
C ILE A 79 5.87 -17.85 9.28
N ARG A 80 5.97 -17.17 8.15
CA ARG A 80 5.86 -15.71 8.10
C ARG A 80 4.50 -15.20 8.56
N PHE A 81 3.42 -15.90 8.21
CA PHE A 81 2.08 -15.59 8.68
C PHE A 81 1.99 -15.71 10.21
N LEU A 82 2.43 -16.84 10.78
CA LEU A 82 2.44 -17.08 12.23
C LEU A 82 3.29 -16.05 12.97
N PHE A 83 4.46 -15.70 12.43
CA PHE A 83 5.30 -14.66 13.01
C PHE A 83 4.56 -13.31 13.09
N CYS A 84 3.86 -12.89 12.03
CA CYS A 84 3.09 -11.65 12.05
C CYS A 84 1.94 -11.70 13.06
N LEU A 85 1.28 -12.85 13.19
CA LEU A 85 0.22 -13.06 14.19
C LEU A 85 0.78 -12.89 15.62
N LEU A 86 1.91 -13.54 15.92
CA LEU A 86 2.57 -13.42 17.22
C LEU A 86 3.04 -11.99 17.53
N VAL A 87 3.57 -11.28 16.54
CA VAL A 87 3.94 -9.87 16.71
C VAL A 87 2.73 -9.01 17.01
N MET A 88 1.60 -9.23 16.32
CA MET A 88 0.36 -8.49 16.60
C MET A 88 -0.15 -8.78 18.02
N GLU A 89 -0.20 -10.04 18.44
CA GLU A 89 -0.61 -10.42 19.78
C GLU A 89 0.29 -9.78 20.85
N PHE A 90 1.61 -9.80 20.63
CA PHE A 90 2.57 -9.14 21.53
C PHE A 90 2.29 -7.63 21.65
N LEU A 91 2.12 -6.94 20.53
CA LEU A 91 1.83 -5.50 20.53
C LEU A 91 0.50 -5.19 21.22
N LEU A 92 -0.56 -5.97 20.94
CA LEU A 92 -1.87 -5.77 21.58
C LEU A 92 -1.84 -6.02 23.08
N HIS A 93 -1.00 -6.95 23.54
CA HIS A 93 -0.88 -7.27 24.95
C HIS A 93 -0.18 -6.19 25.77
N PHE A 94 0.83 -5.54 25.19
CA PHE A 94 1.67 -4.56 25.90
C PHE A 94 1.37 -3.10 25.54
N MET A 95 0.72 -2.82 24.39
CA MET A 95 0.56 -1.48 23.86
C MET A 95 -0.92 -1.13 23.62
N TYR A 96 -1.48 -0.33 24.52
CA TYR A 96 -2.89 0.08 24.50
C TYR A 96 -3.16 1.29 23.58
N VAL A 97 -2.34 1.50 22.53
CA VAL A 97 -2.41 2.69 21.66
C VAL A 97 -3.76 2.88 20.98
N VAL A 98 -4.46 1.79 20.65
CA VAL A 98 -5.81 1.87 20.07
C VAL A 98 -6.83 2.40 21.08
N ALA A 99 -6.75 2.00 22.33
CA ALA A 99 -7.63 2.50 23.39
C ALA A 99 -7.36 3.99 23.65
N VAL A 100 -6.11 4.38 23.79
CA VAL A 100 -5.70 5.79 23.98
C VAL A 100 -6.17 6.65 22.79
N SER A 101 -6.01 6.17 21.57
CA SER A 101 -6.49 6.88 20.36
C SER A 101 -8.02 7.05 20.35
N LYS A 102 -8.79 5.99 20.68
CA LYS A 102 -10.25 6.04 20.70
C LYS A 102 -10.82 6.95 21.79
N THR A 103 -10.17 6.97 22.95
CA THR A 103 -10.60 7.82 24.09
C THR A 103 -10.01 9.23 24.02
N LYS A 104 -9.17 9.52 23.00
CA LYS A 104 -8.45 10.79 22.87
C LYS A 104 -7.63 11.15 24.11
N ALA A 105 -7.10 10.14 24.80
CA ALA A 105 -6.42 10.30 26.10
C ALA A 105 -4.93 10.70 25.92
N TRP A 106 -4.69 11.73 25.13
CA TRP A 106 -3.35 12.31 24.90
C TRP A 106 -3.14 13.70 25.50
N ASP A 107 -4.06 14.16 26.36
CA ASP A 107 -3.91 15.42 27.05
C ASP A 107 -2.78 15.32 28.08
N GLY A 108 -1.82 16.25 27.96
CA GLY A 108 -0.60 16.22 28.76
C GLY A 108 0.56 15.42 28.14
N ASP A 109 0.34 14.65 27.09
CA ASP A 109 1.40 13.94 26.39
C ASP A 109 2.31 14.89 25.62
N THR A 110 3.61 14.58 25.62
CA THR A 110 4.62 15.27 24.81
C THR A 110 4.50 14.97 23.33
N PRO A 111 5.01 15.82 22.43
CA PRO A 111 5.03 15.54 20.99
C PRO A 111 5.66 14.19 20.63
N PHE A 112 6.68 13.75 21.36
CA PHE A 112 7.26 12.42 21.20
C PHE A 112 6.25 11.32 21.50
N GLN A 113 5.55 11.39 22.64
CA GLN A 113 4.58 10.37 23.05
C GLN A 113 3.41 10.28 22.05
N ILE A 114 2.85 11.43 21.62
CA ILE A 114 1.78 11.47 20.63
C ILE A 114 2.26 10.89 19.28
N SER A 115 3.49 11.20 18.87
CA SER A 115 4.05 10.66 17.62
C SER A 115 4.27 9.14 17.70
N MET A 116 4.75 8.62 18.84
CA MET A 116 4.90 7.18 19.06
C MET A 116 3.53 6.47 19.14
N LEU A 117 2.56 7.06 19.81
CA LEU A 117 1.17 6.59 19.80
C LEU A 117 0.66 6.44 18.37
N GLY A 118 0.86 7.46 17.55
CA GLY A 118 0.48 7.44 16.14
C GLY A 118 1.20 6.35 15.34
N MET A 119 2.51 6.25 15.48
CA MET A 119 3.32 5.25 14.78
C MET A 119 2.87 3.82 15.11
N PHE A 120 2.73 3.48 16.39
CA PHE A 120 2.29 2.14 16.80
C PHE A 120 0.84 1.86 16.43
N ASN A 121 -0.05 2.86 16.46
CA ASN A 121 -1.42 2.70 15.99
C ASN A 121 -1.47 2.35 14.49
N LEU A 122 -0.72 3.05 13.66
CA LEU A 122 -0.64 2.75 12.23
C LEU A 122 -0.01 1.36 11.97
N ASN A 123 1.00 0.96 12.73
CA ASN A 123 1.57 -0.38 12.66
C ASN A 123 0.55 -1.47 13.04
N LEU A 124 -0.27 -1.26 14.06
CA LEU A 124 -1.36 -2.18 14.39
C LEU A 124 -2.43 -2.25 13.30
N ILE A 125 -2.79 -1.11 12.70
CA ILE A 125 -3.72 -1.10 11.55
C ILE A 125 -3.13 -1.90 10.38
N TRP A 126 -1.85 -1.71 10.08
CA TRP A 126 -1.17 -2.48 9.04
C TRP A 126 -1.18 -3.99 9.33
N LEU A 127 -0.81 -4.42 10.55
CA LEU A 127 -0.84 -5.83 10.95
C LEU A 127 -2.25 -6.42 10.91
N LYS A 128 -3.26 -5.67 11.37
CA LYS A 128 -4.67 -6.05 11.31
C LYS A 128 -5.13 -6.39 9.89
N LEU A 129 -4.64 -5.67 8.88
CA LEU A 129 -4.95 -5.92 7.47
C LEU A 129 -4.04 -6.99 6.86
N LEU A 130 -2.76 -7.01 7.23
CA LEU A 130 -1.77 -7.93 6.69
C LEU A 130 -2.09 -9.40 7.05
N ILE A 131 -2.56 -9.65 8.27
CA ILE A 131 -2.84 -10.99 8.77
C ILE A 131 -3.94 -11.68 7.95
N PRO A 132 -5.15 -11.11 7.76
CA PRO A 132 -6.14 -11.69 6.86
C PRO A 132 -5.64 -11.87 5.42
N TRP A 133 -4.95 -10.88 4.86
CA TRP A 133 -4.41 -11.00 3.50
C TRP A 133 -3.46 -12.18 3.37
N ARG A 134 -2.59 -12.42 4.37
CA ARG A 134 -1.65 -13.54 4.38
C ARG A 134 -2.33 -14.86 4.62
N LEU A 135 -3.31 -14.92 5.52
CA LEU A 135 -4.09 -16.13 5.78
C LEU A 135 -4.78 -16.62 4.51
N PHE A 136 -5.53 -15.76 3.85
CA PHE A 136 -6.28 -16.13 2.66
C PHE A 136 -5.38 -16.34 1.43
N ARG A 137 -4.23 -15.65 1.37
CA ARG A 137 -3.22 -15.96 0.36
C ARG A 137 -2.58 -17.32 0.61
N LEU A 138 -2.30 -17.68 1.86
CA LEU A 138 -1.79 -19.02 2.22
C LEU A 138 -2.79 -20.11 1.81
N TRP A 139 -4.07 -19.89 2.07
CA TRP A 139 -5.13 -20.81 1.63
C TRP A 139 -5.14 -20.95 0.10
N ALA A 140 -5.15 -19.84 -0.63
CA ALA A 140 -5.11 -19.88 -2.09
C ALA A 140 -3.88 -20.63 -2.64
N LEU A 141 -2.70 -20.44 -2.00
CA LEU A 141 -1.47 -21.16 -2.38
C LEU A 141 -1.60 -22.67 -2.16
N LEU A 142 -2.32 -23.12 -1.12
CA LEU A 142 -2.62 -24.54 -0.89
C LEU A 142 -3.55 -25.11 -1.96
N ASP A 143 -4.48 -24.29 -2.46
CA ASP A 143 -5.36 -24.63 -3.58
C ASP A 143 -4.66 -24.60 -4.95
N GLY A 144 -3.39 -24.16 -5.01
CA GLY A 144 -2.62 -24.02 -6.26
C GLY A 144 -2.80 -22.69 -6.98
N ILE A 145 -3.51 -21.73 -6.38
CA ILE A 145 -3.68 -20.37 -6.91
C ILE A 145 -2.69 -19.44 -6.22
N ASP A 146 -1.89 -18.68 -6.99
CA ASP A 146 -0.88 -17.73 -6.49
C ASP A 146 -1.33 -16.27 -6.70
N PRO A 147 -2.17 -15.71 -5.80
CA PRO A 147 -2.55 -14.31 -5.88
C PRO A 147 -1.37 -13.41 -5.49
N PRO A 148 -1.35 -12.12 -5.92
CA PRO A 148 -0.27 -11.21 -5.62
C PRO A 148 -0.14 -10.94 -4.10
N GLU A 149 1.08 -10.74 -3.62
CA GLU A 149 1.30 -10.26 -2.24
C GLU A 149 0.77 -8.82 -2.10
N ASN A 150 -0.04 -8.55 -1.06
CA ASN A 150 -0.63 -7.22 -0.83
C ASN A 150 0.32 -6.22 -0.18
N MET A 151 1.35 -6.71 0.52
CA MET A 151 2.43 -5.86 1.06
C MET A 151 3.76 -6.54 0.77
N ILE A 152 4.53 -5.94 -0.13
CA ILE A 152 5.83 -6.47 -0.52
C ILE A 152 6.89 -6.18 0.54
N ARG A 153 6.77 -5.04 1.22
CA ARG A 153 7.71 -4.53 2.22
C ARG A 153 6.98 -4.14 3.50
N CYS A 154 7.70 -4.12 4.61
CA CYS A 154 7.21 -3.52 5.85
C CYS A 154 6.79 -2.06 5.59
N MET A 155 5.71 -1.61 6.23
CA MET A 155 5.22 -0.24 6.04
C MET A 155 6.27 0.81 6.42
N ASP A 156 7.08 0.55 7.44
CA ASP A 156 8.14 1.46 7.88
C ASP A 156 9.38 1.46 6.96
N ASN A 157 9.44 0.56 5.98
CA ASN A 157 10.53 0.48 5.00
C ASN A 157 10.13 1.13 3.67
N ASN A 158 9.61 2.37 3.75
CA ASN A 158 9.24 3.17 2.59
C ASN A 158 9.66 4.64 2.79
N PHE A 159 10.27 5.21 1.77
CA PHE A 159 10.73 6.62 1.74
C PHE A 159 10.01 7.44 0.66
N SER A 160 9.24 6.81 -0.19
CA SER A 160 8.47 7.41 -1.27
C SER A 160 6.98 7.19 -1.02
N ALA A 161 6.21 8.27 -0.97
CA ALA A 161 4.77 8.21 -0.82
C ALA A 161 4.11 7.49 -2.01
N LEU A 162 4.60 7.74 -3.23
CA LEU A 162 4.11 7.10 -4.45
C LEU A 162 4.37 5.59 -4.43
N ALA A 163 5.58 5.15 -4.03
CA ALA A 163 5.92 3.74 -3.92
C ALA A 163 5.14 3.04 -2.80
N PHE A 164 4.91 3.73 -1.68
CA PHE A 164 4.08 3.24 -0.58
C PHE A 164 2.67 2.90 -1.05
N TRP A 165 1.98 3.85 -1.70
CA TRP A 165 0.60 3.63 -2.15
C TRP A 165 0.46 2.60 -3.28
N ARG A 166 1.51 2.39 -4.07
CA ARG A 166 1.55 1.29 -5.04
C ARG A 166 1.72 -0.08 -4.39
N ALA A 167 2.39 -0.12 -3.24
CA ALA A 167 2.64 -1.34 -2.48
C ALA A 167 1.52 -1.68 -1.49
N TRP A 168 0.84 -0.66 -0.95
CA TRP A 168 -0.26 -0.82 0.00
C TRP A 168 -1.47 -1.42 -0.68
N HIS A 169 -1.98 -2.54 -0.12
CA HIS A 169 -3.09 -3.29 -0.70
C HIS A 169 -2.93 -3.45 -2.22
N ARG A 170 -1.79 -3.97 -2.63
CA ARG A 170 -1.30 -3.95 -4.02
C ARG A 170 -2.31 -4.52 -5.01
N SER A 171 -3.02 -5.57 -4.65
CA SER A 171 -4.02 -6.20 -5.51
C SER A 171 -5.21 -5.25 -5.76
N TYR A 172 -5.69 -4.57 -4.70
CA TYR A 172 -6.73 -3.56 -4.80
C TYR A 172 -6.26 -2.35 -5.62
N ASN A 173 -5.04 -1.86 -5.37
CA ASN A 173 -4.47 -0.77 -6.17
C ASN A 173 -4.40 -1.11 -7.67
N ARG A 174 -3.96 -2.32 -8.02
CA ARG A 174 -3.97 -2.79 -9.41
C ARG A 174 -5.37 -2.84 -10.00
N TRP A 175 -6.34 -3.32 -9.22
CA TRP A 175 -7.74 -3.35 -9.63
C TRP A 175 -8.29 -1.94 -9.86
N VAL A 176 -8.06 -1.00 -8.95
CA VAL A 176 -8.48 0.41 -9.08
C VAL A 176 -7.85 1.07 -10.30
N ILE A 177 -6.55 0.85 -10.52
CA ILE A 177 -5.86 1.40 -11.71
C ILE A 177 -6.49 0.86 -12.98
N ARG A 178 -6.69 -0.44 -13.09
CA ARG A 178 -7.20 -1.08 -14.31
C ARG A 178 -8.65 -0.70 -14.60
N TYR A 179 -9.51 -0.79 -13.59
CA TYR A 179 -10.96 -0.72 -13.81
C TYR A 179 -11.60 0.64 -13.49
N ILE A 180 -10.86 1.55 -12.88
CA ILE A 180 -11.33 2.90 -12.56
C ILE A 180 -10.43 3.96 -13.18
N TYR A 181 -9.14 4.01 -12.81
CA TYR A 181 -8.24 5.09 -13.21
C TYR A 181 -7.98 5.16 -14.73
N ILE A 182 -7.67 4.02 -15.36
CA ILE A 182 -7.42 3.95 -16.80
C ILE A 182 -8.68 4.29 -17.61
N PRO A 183 -9.87 3.71 -17.34
CA PRO A 183 -11.10 4.08 -18.06
C PRO A 183 -11.50 5.55 -17.92
N MET A 184 -11.14 6.19 -16.80
CA MET A 184 -11.33 7.64 -16.59
C MET A 184 -10.32 8.51 -17.34
N GLY A 185 -9.47 7.93 -18.19
CA GLY A 185 -8.44 8.66 -18.93
C GLY A 185 -7.14 8.89 -18.17
N GLY A 186 -6.89 8.17 -17.09
CA GLY A 186 -5.68 8.30 -16.26
C GLY A 186 -4.37 7.96 -16.99
N SER A 187 -4.44 7.19 -18.09
CA SER A 187 -3.29 6.86 -18.96
C SER A 187 -3.03 7.86 -20.09
N GLY A 188 -3.87 8.88 -20.25
CA GLY A 188 -3.79 9.88 -21.32
C GLY A 188 -2.75 10.98 -21.09
N THR A 189 -2.86 12.08 -21.85
CA THR A 189 -1.92 13.21 -21.96
C THR A 189 -1.63 14.00 -20.68
N GLY A 190 -1.97 13.51 -19.52
CA GLY A 190 -1.59 14.09 -18.20
C GLY A 190 -2.41 15.29 -17.76
N LYS A 191 -3.22 15.92 -18.61
CA LYS A 191 -3.98 17.14 -18.31
C LYS A 191 -4.92 17.00 -17.10
N TYR A 192 -5.52 15.82 -16.91
CA TYR A 192 -6.49 15.56 -15.84
C TYR A 192 -5.96 14.59 -14.76
N ARG A 193 -4.65 14.32 -14.74
CA ARG A 193 -4.06 13.32 -13.84
C ARG A 193 -4.38 13.59 -12.38
N ILE A 194 -4.26 14.85 -11.92
CA ILE A 194 -4.55 15.24 -10.52
C ILE A 194 -6.04 15.06 -10.22
N ILE A 195 -6.93 15.51 -11.10
CA ILE A 195 -8.38 15.37 -10.94
C ILE A 195 -8.77 13.90 -10.88
N ASN A 196 -8.26 13.08 -11.79
CA ASN A 196 -8.52 11.64 -11.81
C ASN A 196 -7.99 10.97 -10.54
N SER A 197 -6.83 11.39 -10.03
CA SER A 197 -6.32 10.89 -8.74
C SER A 197 -7.22 11.30 -7.58
N LEU A 198 -7.70 12.55 -7.52
CA LEU A 198 -8.64 13.00 -6.50
C LEU A 198 -9.95 12.19 -6.54
N LEU A 199 -10.50 11.94 -7.71
CA LEU A 199 -11.71 11.12 -7.87
C LEU A 199 -11.48 9.67 -7.42
N VAL A 200 -10.34 9.08 -7.76
CA VAL A 200 -9.98 7.73 -7.33
C VAL A 200 -9.83 7.68 -5.80
N PHE A 201 -9.11 8.62 -5.19
CA PHE A 201 -8.96 8.64 -3.74
C PHE A 201 -10.25 9.00 -3.00
N SER A 202 -11.16 9.77 -3.61
CA SER A 202 -12.52 9.98 -3.10
C SER A 202 -13.32 8.67 -3.12
N PHE A 203 -13.24 7.90 -4.21
CA PHE A 203 -13.83 6.56 -4.26
C PHE A 203 -13.25 5.63 -3.19
N VAL A 204 -11.93 5.63 -3.02
CA VAL A 204 -11.27 4.81 -1.98
C VAL A 204 -11.69 5.25 -0.58
N ALA A 205 -11.82 6.54 -0.31
CA ALA A 205 -12.27 7.07 0.97
C ALA A 205 -13.71 6.61 1.30
N ILE A 206 -14.64 6.72 0.34
CA ILE A 206 -16.03 6.28 0.48
C ILE A 206 -16.10 4.74 0.65
N TRP A 207 -15.23 4.01 -0.02
CA TRP A 207 -15.13 2.56 0.11
C TRP A 207 -14.68 2.13 1.54
N HIS A 208 -13.83 2.93 2.21
CA HIS A 208 -13.43 2.68 3.59
C HIS A 208 -14.59 2.95 4.57
N ASP A 209 -15.18 4.13 4.49
CA ASP A 209 -16.39 4.54 5.24
C ASP A 209 -16.85 5.94 4.77
N ILE A 210 -18.13 6.28 5.00
CA ILE A 210 -18.70 7.58 4.65
C ILE A 210 -18.42 8.58 5.79
N GLU A 211 -17.14 8.90 6.00
CA GLU A 211 -16.70 9.88 6.99
C GLU A 211 -15.86 10.99 6.35
N LEU A 212 -16.14 12.24 6.73
CA LEU A 212 -15.43 13.42 6.18
C LEU A 212 -13.91 13.37 6.43
N LYS A 213 -13.47 12.82 7.58
CA LYS A 213 -12.05 12.67 7.89
C LYS A 213 -11.31 11.76 6.89
N LEU A 214 -11.98 10.72 6.37
CA LEU A 214 -11.41 9.81 5.37
C LEU A 214 -11.33 10.45 3.99
N LEU A 215 -12.33 11.27 3.63
CA LEU A 215 -12.27 12.07 2.41
C LEU A 215 -11.10 13.06 2.46
N MET A 216 -10.94 13.74 3.60
CA MET A 216 -9.83 14.65 3.84
C MET A 216 -8.47 13.91 3.79
N TRP A 217 -8.37 12.73 4.39
CA TRP A 217 -7.20 11.85 4.28
C TRP A 217 -6.85 11.56 2.81
N GLY A 218 -7.82 11.12 2.03
CA GLY A 218 -7.60 10.79 0.61
C GLY A 218 -7.11 11.98 -0.20
N TRP A 219 -7.66 13.17 0.03
CA TRP A 219 -7.22 14.39 -0.65
C TRP A 219 -5.85 14.87 -0.18
N LEU A 220 -5.54 14.78 1.12
CA LEU A 220 -4.20 15.05 1.65
C LEU A 220 -3.15 14.14 1.00
N VAL A 221 -3.44 12.85 0.85
CA VAL A 221 -2.54 11.91 0.15
C VAL A 221 -2.24 12.40 -1.27
N VAL A 222 -3.25 12.78 -2.06
CA VAL A 222 -3.04 13.26 -3.43
C VAL A 222 -2.22 14.56 -3.45
N ILE A 223 -2.53 15.50 -2.56
CA ILE A 223 -1.80 16.77 -2.45
C ILE A 223 -0.33 16.51 -2.08
N PHE A 224 -0.07 15.60 -1.15
CA PHE A 224 1.28 15.27 -0.69
C PHE A 224 2.11 14.45 -1.69
N LEU A 225 1.47 13.82 -2.69
CA LEU A 225 2.18 13.21 -3.82
C LEU A 225 2.72 14.26 -4.81
N ILE A 226 2.13 15.45 -4.89
CA ILE A 226 2.53 16.48 -5.86
C ILE A 226 3.99 16.92 -5.68
N PRO A 227 4.48 17.27 -4.47
CA PRO A 227 5.88 17.63 -4.26
C PRO A 227 6.86 16.55 -4.70
N GLU A 228 6.60 15.27 -4.41
CA GLU A 228 7.45 14.15 -4.81
C GLU A 228 7.53 14.01 -6.33
N ILE A 229 6.38 14.05 -7.01
CA ILE A 229 6.31 13.96 -8.48
C ILE A 229 7.04 15.15 -9.10
N SER A 230 6.81 16.37 -8.60
CA SER A 230 7.44 17.59 -9.10
C SER A 230 8.95 17.58 -8.89
N ALA A 231 9.42 17.20 -7.70
CA ALA A 231 10.83 17.06 -7.40
C ALA A 231 11.51 16.02 -8.29
N THR A 232 10.86 14.89 -8.53
CA THR A 232 11.37 13.84 -9.42
C THR A 232 11.53 14.37 -10.85
N LEU A 233 10.54 15.08 -11.37
CA LEU A 233 10.60 15.68 -12.72
C LEU A 233 11.72 16.71 -12.86
N ILE A 234 11.92 17.56 -11.85
CA ILE A 234 12.91 18.64 -11.89
C ILE A 234 14.33 18.11 -11.70
N PHE A 235 14.52 17.22 -10.71
CA PHE A 235 15.85 16.83 -10.24
C PHE A 235 16.37 15.52 -10.82
N SER A 236 15.56 14.69 -11.49
CA SER A 236 15.99 13.39 -12.06
C SER A 236 17.18 13.52 -13.04
N LYS A 237 17.30 14.65 -13.73
CA LYS A 237 18.43 14.92 -14.62
C LYS A 237 19.79 15.03 -13.90
N TYR A 238 19.79 15.24 -12.59
CA TYR A 238 20.99 15.37 -11.77
C TYR A 238 21.37 14.07 -11.03
N ASN A 239 20.77 12.94 -11.39
CA ASN A 239 20.93 11.64 -10.69
C ASN A 239 22.37 11.12 -10.63
N LYS A 240 23.27 11.64 -11.47
CA LYS A 240 24.71 11.29 -11.47
C LYS A 240 25.54 12.12 -10.51
N ASN A 241 24.99 13.19 -9.94
CA ASN A 241 25.71 14.11 -9.06
C ASN A 241 25.78 13.52 -7.64
N TRP A 242 26.93 13.73 -6.96
CA TRP A 242 27.18 13.22 -5.60
C TRP A 242 26.17 13.73 -4.56
N TRP A 243 25.69 14.97 -4.72
CA TRP A 243 24.72 15.59 -3.80
C TRP A 243 23.29 15.08 -4.00
N TYR A 244 22.98 14.47 -5.14
CA TYR A 244 21.62 14.03 -5.50
C TYR A 244 21.03 13.03 -4.48
N ARG A 245 21.84 12.08 -3.99
CA ARG A 245 21.45 11.12 -2.97
C ARG A 245 21.00 11.81 -1.67
N TYR A 246 21.72 12.87 -1.24
CA TYR A 246 21.38 13.62 -0.03
C TYR A 246 20.11 14.46 -0.23
N LEU A 247 19.92 15.06 -1.39
CA LEU A 247 18.67 15.73 -1.75
C LEU A 247 17.47 14.77 -1.72
N CYS A 248 17.62 13.55 -2.28
CA CYS A 248 16.61 12.50 -2.17
C CYS A 248 16.33 12.11 -0.70
N GLY A 249 17.36 12.10 0.16
CA GLY A 249 17.20 11.86 1.59
C GLY A 249 16.36 12.93 2.27
N ILE A 250 16.58 14.20 1.97
CA ILE A 250 15.74 15.31 2.48
C ILE A 250 14.31 15.15 1.97
N GLY A 251 14.12 14.87 0.68
CA GLY A 251 12.80 14.60 0.09
C GLY A 251 12.09 13.42 0.77
N ALA A 252 12.82 12.38 1.12
CA ALA A 252 12.30 11.22 1.85
C ALA A 252 11.78 11.60 3.24
N VAL A 253 12.51 12.44 4.00
CA VAL A 253 12.07 12.94 5.31
C VAL A 253 10.78 13.74 5.17
N ILE A 254 10.70 14.63 4.20
CA ILE A 254 9.49 15.44 3.93
C ILE A 254 8.32 14.51 3.57
N ASN A 255 8.53 13.52 2.71
CA ASN A 255 7.50 12.55 2.34
C ASN A 255 6.99 11.77 3.55
N ILE A 256 7.89 11.29 4.42
CA ILE A 256 7.52 10.53 5.62
C ILE A 256 6.67 11.41 6.55
N TRP A 257 7.07 12.66 6.81
CA TRP A 257 6.28 13.58 7.63
C TRP A 257 4.90 13.85 7.03
N MET A 258 4.81 14.16 5.73
CA MET A 258 3.53 14.38 5.05
C MET A 258 2.64 13.15 5.10
N MET A 259 3.20 11.95 4.86
CA MET A 259 2.47 10.69 4.94
C MET A 259 1.96 10.41 6.36
N MET A 260 2.78 10.67 7.39
CA MET A 260 2.36 10.54 8.78
C MET A 260 1.20 11.48 9.08
N ILE A 261 1.29 12.76 8.70
CA ILE A 261 0.20 13.74 8.90
C ILE A 261 -1.10 13.23 8.27
N ALA A 262 -1.09 12.84 7.00
CA ALA A 262 -2.29 12.35 6.33
C ALA A 262 -2.91 11.13 7.03
N ASN A 263 -2.09 10.12 7.32
CA ASN A 263 -2.57 8.88 7.94
C ASN A 263 -3.02 9.08 9.39
N LEU A 264 -2.36 9.95 10.17
CA LEU A 264 -2.77 10.25 11.53
C LEU A 264 -4.10 11.01 11.58
N VAL A 265 -4.34 11.91 10.64
CA VAL A 265 -5.65 12.59 10.49
C VAL A 265 -6.75 11.57 10.22
N GLY A 266 -6.53 10.66 9.27
CA GLY A 266 -7.57 9.71 8.87
C GLY A 266 -7.87 8.61 9.89
N PHE A 267 -6.82 8.07 10.53
CA PHE A 267 -6.92 6.78 11.20
C PHE A 267 -6.53 6.77 12.68
N CYS A 268 -5.97 7.86 13.23
CA CYS A 268 -5.49 7.85 14.62
C CYS A 268 -5.94 9.07 15.42
N LEU A 269 -5.41 10.24 15.10
CA LEU A 269 -5.59 11.45 15.90
C LEU A 269 -6.81 12.30 15.50
N GLY A 270 -7.29 12.14 14.26
CA GLY A 270 -8.27 13.05 13.68
C GLY A 270 -7.67 14.45 13.49
N THR A 271 -8.53 15.42 13.20
CA THR A 271 -8.12 16.82 13.01
C THR A 271 -7.63 17.48 14.30
N ASP A 272 -8.33 17.25 15.40
CA ASP A 272 -8.04 17.89 16.67
C ASP A 272 -6.68 17.47 17.25
N GLY A 273 -6.45 16.15 17.31
CA GLY A 273 -5.20 15.61 17.80
C GLY A 273 -4.02 15.96 16.88
N MET A 274 -4.25 16.04 15.57
CA MET A 274 -3.22 16.46 14.62
C MET A 274 -2.89 17.95 14.78
N TRP A 275 -3.90 18.79 15.00
CA TRP A 275 -3.69 20.21 15.30
C TRP A 275 -2.85 20.39 16.56
N LYS A 276 -3.19 19.68 17.64
CA LYS A 276 -2.41 19.69 18.89
C LYS A 276 -0.95 19.30 18.62
N LEU A 277 -0.72 18.17 17.94
CA LEU A 277 0.64 17.71 17.64
C LEU A 277 1.44 18.74 16.84
N LEU A 278 0.86 19.31 15.78
CA LEU A 278 1.53 20.32 14.97
C LEU A 278 1.80 21.61 15.76
N HIS A 279 0.84 22.05 16.56
CA HIS A 279 1.02 23.21 17.45
C HIS A 279 2.20 22.96 18.39
N ASP A 280 2.21 21.82 19.10
CA ASP A 280 3.24 21.51 20.08
C ASP A 280 4.63 21.32 19.41
N LEU A 281 4.68 20.74 18.20
CA LEU A 281 5.93 20.59 17.43
C LEU A 281 6.60 21.92 17.08
N PHE A 282 5.80 22.94 16.72
CA PHE A 282 6.33 24.19 16.18
C PHE A 282 6.27 25.36 17.17
N GLN A 283 5.50 25.25 18.26
CA GLN A 283 5.34 26.33 19.24
C GLN A 283 6.05 26.06 20.58
N THR A 284 6.54 24.83 20.80
CA THR A 284 7.27 24.47 22.02
C THR A 284 8.74 24.15 21.73
N PHE A 285 9.63 24.47 22.66
CA PHE A 285 11.05 24.13 22.53
C PHE A 285 11.27 22.61 22.48
N GLU A 286 10.52 21.87 23.29
CA GLU A 286 10.58 20.42 23.34
C GLU A 286 10.14 19.80 22.02
N GLY A 287 9.05 20.30 21.43
CA GLY A 287 8.57 19.89 20.11
C GLY A 287 9.56 20.16 19.01
N GLY A 288 10.13 21.37 18.98
CA GLY A 288 11.16 21.72 17.99
C GLY A 288 12.40 20.82 18.09
N ARG A 289 12.88 20.54 19.30
CA ARG A 289 13.97 19.59 19.54
C ARG A 289 13.62 18.19 19.03
N PHE A 290 12.44 17.69 19.34
CA PHE A 290 11.97 16.39 18.86
C PHE A 290 11.89 16.36 17.35
N PHE A 291 11.33 17.39 16.70
CA PHE A 291 11.21 17.48 15.24
C PHE A 291 12.58 17.40 14.54
N ILE A 292 13.59 18.11 15.07
CA ILE A 292 14.93 18.09 14.50
C ILE A 292 15.58 16.70 14.67
N ILE A 293 15.54 16.14 15.89
CA ILE A 293 16.16 14.84 16.18
C ILE A 293 15.49 13.74 15.32
N SER A 294 14.16 13.68 15.30
CA SER A 294 13.43 12.69 14.51
C SER A 294 13.70 12.83 13.02
N SER A 295 13.79 14.07 12.49
CA SER A 295 14.13 14.30 11.08
C SER A 295 15.55 13.82 10.73
N ILE A 296 16.52 13.99 11.63
CA ILE A 296 17.87 13.44 11.46
C ILE A 296 17.84 11.91 11.46
N CYS A 297 17.12 11.29 12.40
CA CYS A 297 16.96 9.83 12.45
C CYS A 297 16.29 9.29 11.18
N LEU A 298 15.23 9.95 10.69
CA LEU A 298 14.55 9.60 9.44
C LEU A 298 15.47 9.75 8.23
N PHE A 299 16.31 10.79 8.20
CA PHE A 299 17.28 10.97 7.13
C PHE A 299 18.30 9.82 7.08
N VAL A 300 18.85 9.43 8.24
CA VAL A 300 19.76 8.27 8.33
C VAL A 300 19.02 6.98 7.91
N GLY A 301 17.80 6.78 8.38
CA GLY A 301 16.96 5.67 7.96
C GLY A 301 16.73 5.62 6.46
N ALA A 302 16.47 6.78 5.82
CA ALA A 302 16.32 6.87 4.37
C ALA A 302 17.61 6.49 3.62
N GLN A 303 18.80 6.90 4.12
CA GLN A 303 20.08 6.49 3.52
C GLN A 303 20.30 4.97 3.60
N ILE A 304 19.92 4.34 4.72
CA ILE A 304 19.95 2.87 4.88
C ILE A 304 18.98 2.21 3.89
N MET A 305 17.76 2.74 3.75
CA MET A 305 16.79 2.23 2.79
C MET A 305 17.29 2.33 1.34
N PHE A 306 18.00 3.42 0.96
CA PHE A 306 18.61 3.54 -0.36
C PHE A 306 19.65 2.46 -0.59
N GLU A 307 20.54 2.22 0.38
CA GLU A 307 21.58 1.17 0.27
C GLU A 307 20.95 -0.23 0.16
N LEU A 308 19.89 -0.50 0.91
CA LEU A 308 19.14 -1.76 0.79
C LEU A 308 18.58 -1.94 -0.63
N ARG A 309 17.98 -0.89 -1.23
CA ARG A 309 17.47 -0.95 -2.63
C ARG A 309 18.58 -1.19 -3.63
N GLU A 310 19.72 -0.51 -3.48
CA GLU A 310 20.88 -0.72 -4.34
C GLU A 310 21.47 -2.14 -4.18
N SER A 311 21.50 -2.66 -2.94
CA SER A 311 21.94 -4.04 -2.68
C SER A 311 21.00 -5.07 -3.32
N GLU A 312 19.69 -4.85 -3.27
CA GLU A 312 18.70 -5.70 -3.94
C GLU A 312 18.93 -5.72 -5.46
N LEU A 313 19.12 -4.54 -6.06
CA LEU A 313 19.40 -4.42 -7.50
C LEU A 313 20.69 -5.14 -7.89
N ARG A 314 21.77 -5.01 -7.08
CA ARG A 314 23.04 -5.73 -7.30
C ARG A 314 22.87 -7.25 -7.24
N ARG A 315 21.91 -7.75 -6.46
CA ARG A 315 21.58 -9.19 -6.34
C ARG A 315 20.54 -9.65 -7.35
N ALA A 316 20.16 -8.82 -8.31
CA ALA A 316 19.09 -9.07 -9.28
C ALA A 316 17.74 -9.40 -8.63
N ILE A 317 17.50 -8.92 -7.40
CA ILE A 317 16.21 -9.03 -6.71
C ILE A 317 15.34 -7.86 -7.17
N ASP A 318 14.44 -8.12 -8.10
CA ASP A 318 13.48 -7.10 -8.58
C ASP A 318 12.19 -7.16 -7.76
N VAL A 319 12.10 -6.32 -6.73
CA VAL A 319 10.90 -6.14 -5.89
C VAL A 319 10.25 -4.81 -6.27
N ARG A 320 9.73 -4.73 -7.51
CA ARG A 320 8.99 -3.55 -7.98
C ARG A 320 7.48 -3.69 -7.71
N CYS A 321 6.90 -2.56 -7.36
CA CYS A 321 5.45 -2.43 -7.17
C CYS A 321 4.74 -2.16 -8.49
#